data_2a32a425dcfc1a4362e8bf64563f9f5b
#
_entry.id   2a32a425dcfc1a4362e8bf64563f9f5b
#
_cell.length_a   1.000
_cell.length_b   1.000
_cell.length_c   1.000
_cell.angle_alpha   90.00
_cell.angle_beta   90.00
_cell.angle_gamma   90.00
#
_symmetry.space_group_name_H-M   'P 1'
#
loop_
_entity.id
_entity.type
_entity.pdbx_description
1 polymer ?
#
loop_
_entity_poly.entity_id
_entity_poly.type
_entity_poly.pdbx_seq_one_letter_code
_entity_poly.pdbx_strand_id
1 'polypeptide(L)'
;MNNASLAKQKQINLRMQNHQAGRRHRIIFWIFFIVLAIGFFYVIRQPAFRIQSVSVNGSGLVEPKDVKEYVSKKITGYKYFLIPRDSLIFLKKQNLINDIFQEFPRLSSITVQKGKKLNIVISEPIFKNLYCTLDPDSGFPGGCVLMHENGKAGSIAPRYSYAPLFSFYSSGINPILGTVVVHPNEIIRVRTLEAEVVSYGMPVYGYIYGQGYDEILLDTGESFLLLPRIRILSGTKPEEIKKTLGVAVEDIAVKKLLLERLDELEYVDLRFDGQVVYKRR
;
A
#
# COMPACT_ATOMS: atom_id res chain seq x y z
N MET A 1 72.93 26.62 -54.69
CA MET A 1 71.71 25.97 -54.16
C MET A 1 71.10 26.89 -53.10
N ASN A 2 69.82 27.30 -53.28
CA ASN A 2 69.21 28.40 -52.50
C ASN A 2 68.87 27.96 -51.04
N ASN A 3 69.41 28.65 -50.06
CA ASN A 3 69.14 28.44 -48.62
C ASN A 3 67.68 28.51 -48.27
N ALA A 4 66.84 29.19 -49.06
CA ALA A 4 65.39 29.27 -48.93
C ALA A 4 64.65 27.94 -49.18
N SER A 5 65.17 27.09 -50.11
CA SER A 5 64.55 25.77 -50.40
C SER A 5 64.79 24.76 -49.26
N LEU A 6 65.97 24.81 -48.65
CA LEU A 6 66.32 23.97 -47.50
C LEU A 6 65.49 24.33 -46.22
N ALA A 7 65.30 25.64 -46.00
CA ALA A 7 64.48 26.11 -44.89
C ALA A 7 63.01 25.67 -45.04
N LYS A 8 62.42 25.75 -46.24
CA LYS A 8 61.06 25.33 -46.56
C LYS A 8 60.86 23.80 -46.39
N GLN A 9 61.89 23.04 -46.81
CA GLN A 9 61.83 21.56 -46.64
C GLN A 9 61.94 21.13 -45.18
N LYS A 10 62.75 21.85 -44.37
CA LYS A 10 62.85 21.62 -42.94
C LYS A 10 61.49 21.93 -42.18
N GLN A 11 60.83 23.01 -42.61
CA GLN A 11 59.49 23.33 -42.05
C GLN A 11 58.38 22.29 -42.40
N ILE A 12 58.40 21.76 -43.62
CA ILE A 12 57.46 20.72 -44.06
C ILE A 12 57.72 19.44 -43.28
N ASN A 13 58.95 19.03 -43.06
CA ASN A 13 59.32 17.84 -42.30
C ASN A 13 58.96 17.99 -40.84
N LEU A 14 59.13 19.15 -40.22
CA LEU A 14 58.68 19.42 -38.84
C LEU A 14 57.13 19.37 -38.68
N ARG A 15 56.38 19.90 -39.65
CA ARG A 15 54.91 19.80 -39.66
C ARG A 15 54.46 18.37 -39.84
N MET A 16 55.09 17.56 -40.69
CA MET A 16 54.74 16.14 -40.84
C MET A 16 55.08 15.34 -39.58
N GLN A 17 56.22 15.60 -38.92
CA GLN A 17 56.58 14.97 -37.65
C GLN A 17 55.58 15.30 -36.53
N ASN A 18 55.19 16.57 -36.44
CA ASN A 18 54.16 16.98 -35.44
C ASN A 18 52.80 16.36 -35.73
N HIS A 19 52.38 16.24 -36.99
CA HIS A 19 51.15 15.54 -37.36
C HIS A 19 51.19 14.03 -37.05
N GLN A 20 52.33 13.39 -37.24
CA GLN A 20 52.54 11.99 -36.94
C GLN A 20 52.56 11.75 -35.41
N ALA A 21 53.22 12.64 -34.65
CA ALA A 21 53.22 12.57 -33.18
C ALA A 21 51.79 12.72 -32.61
N GLY A 22 51.01 13.69 -33.09
CA GLY A 22 49.63 13.88 -32.67
C GLY A 22 48.71 12.71 -33.03
N ARG A 23 48.96 12.01 -34.13
CA ARG A 23 48.22 10.79 -34.51
C ARG A 23 48.56 9.59 -33.61
N ARG A 24 49.85 9.41 -33.27
CA ARG A 24 50.31 8.37 -32.33
C ARG A 24 49.71 8.55 -30.94
N HIS A 25 49.68 9.78 -30.39
CA HIS A 25 49.07 10.05 -29.08
C HIS A 25 47.58 9.74 -29.08
N ARG A 26 46.80 10.07 -30.13
CA ARG A 26 45.39 9.70 -30.26
C ARG A 26 45.21 8.20 -30.31
N ILE A 27 46.03 7.47 -31.06
CA ILE A 27 45.93 6.00 -31.14
C ILE A 27 46.23 5.37 -29.78
N ILE A 28 47.28 5.80 -29.09
CA ILE A 28 47.64 5.32 -27.74
C ILE A 28 46.49 5.61 -26.76
N PHE A 29 45.90 6.80 -26.82
CA PHE A 29 44.75 7.18 -25.99
C PHE A 29 43.56 6.26 -26.24
N TRP A 30 43.19 5.95 -27.47
CA TRP A 30 42.10 5.04 -27.80
C TRP A 30 42.40 3.61 -27.38
N ILE A 31 43.61 3.12 -27.54
CA ILE A 31 44.03 1.79 -27.07
C ILE A 31 43.92 1.72 -25.57
N PHE A 32 44.39 2.73 -24.85
CA PHE A 32 44.25 2.81 -23.38
C PHE A 32 42.79 2.75 -22.95
N PHE A 33 41.89 3.51 -23.61
CA PHE A 33 40.46 3.50 -23.32
C PHE A 33 39.81 2.15 -23.61
N ILE A 34 40.18 1.47 -24.68
CA ILE A 34 39.69 0.14 -25.02
C ILE A 34 40.12 -0.89 -23.96
N VAL A 35 41.41 -0.86 -23.56
CA VAL A 35 41.93 -1.75 -22.53
C VAL A 35 41.21 -1.52 -21.19
N LEU A 36 40.98 -0.27 -20.82
CA LEU A 36 40.26 0.10 -19.60
C LEU A 36 38.81 -0.36 -19.66
N ALA A 37 38.14 -0.21 -20.80
CA ALA A 37 36.78 -0.71 -21.00
C ALA A 37 36.70 -2.25 -20.89
N ILE A 38 37.63 -2.97 -21.51
CA ILE A 38 37.70 -4.44 -21.43
C ILE A 38 37.92 -4.87 -19.97
N GLY A 39 38.88 -4.21 -19.27
CA GLY A 39 39.14 -4.49 -17.85
C GLY A 39 37.93 -4.23 -16.99
N PHE A 40 37.20 -3.13 -17.21
CA PHE A 40 35.95 -2.82 -16.51
C PHE A 40 34.88 -3.89 -16.74
N PHE A 41 34.67 -4.33 -17.99
CA PHE A 41 33.74 -5.40 -18.31
C PHE A 41 34.13 -6.75 -17.69
N TYR A 42 35.40 -7.03 -17.60
CA TYR A 42 35.90 -8.22 -16.94
C TYR A 42 35.59 -8.20 -15.45
N VAL A 43 35.86 -7.08 -14.78
CA VAL A 43 35.59 -6.90 -13.33
C VAL A 43 34.08 -7.05 -13.02
N ILE A 44 33.20 -6.45 -13.82
CA ILE A 44 31.75 -6.55 -13.60
C ILE A 44 31.23 -7.98 -13.73
N ARG A 45 31.87 -8.83 -14.53
CA ARG A 45 31.49 -10.22 -14.72
C ARG A 45 31.97 -11.15 -13.59
N GLN A 46 32.87 -10.65 -12.73
CA GLN A 46 33.35 -11.46 -11.61
C GLN A 46 32.23 -11.83 -10.63
N PRO A 47 32.20 -13.07 -10.11
CA PRO A 47 31.15 -13.53 -9.16
C PRO A 47 31.07 -12.65 -7.91
N ALA A 48 32.18 -11.96 -7.56
CA ALA A 48 32.22 -11.06 -6.41
C ALA A 48 31.25 -9.88 -6.52
N PHE A 49 30.93 -9.43 -7.73
CA PHE A 49 30.04 -8.28 -8.01
C PHE A 49 28.65 -8.70 -8.50
N ARG A 50 28.33 -10.00 -8.39
CA ARG A 50 27.04 -10.54 -8.81
C ARG A 50 26.22 -11.02 -7.62
N ILE A 51 24.89 -10.93 -7.76
CA ILE A 51 23.94 -11.52 -6.82
C ILE A 51 23.93 -13.02 -7.07
N GLN A 52 24.29 -13.80 -6.05
CA GLN A 52 24.41 -15.25 -6.12
C GLN A 52 23.10 -15.94 -5.70
N SER A 53 22.32 -15.32 -4.83
CA SER A 53 21.07 -15.88 -4.34
C SER A 53 20.07 -14.79 -3.96
N VAL A 54 18.79 -15.13 -4.06
CA VAL A 54 17.67 -14.29 -3.62
C VAL A 54 17.00 -15.00 -2.44
N SER A 55 16.85 -14.28 -1.35
CA SER A 55 16.06 -14.70 -0.18
C SER A 55 14.91 -13.73 -0.01
N VAL A 56 13.71 -14.28 0.07
CA VAL A 56 12.49 -13.49 0.35
C VAL A 56 11.92 -14.00 1.66
N ASN A 57 11.67 -13.09 2.58
CA ASN A 57 11.05 -13.36 3.87
C ASN A 57 9.80 -12.51 3.99
N GLY A 58 8.78 -13.03 4.63
CA GLY A 58 7.50 -12.39 4.86
C GLY A 58 6.44 -13.44 5.10
N SER A 59 5.28 -13.00 5.57
CA SER A 59 4.12 -13.84 5.80
C SER A 59 2.89 -13.13 5.27
N GLY A 60 1.99 -13.89 4.70
CA GLY A 60 0.74 -13.37 4.17
C GLY A 60 0.16 -14.26 3.07
N LEU A 61 -0.76 -13.71 2.30
CA LEU A 61 -1.39 -14.37 1.16
C LEU A 61 -0.47 -14.42 -0.08
N VAL A 62 0.50 -13.49 -0.17
CA VAL A 62 1.53 -13.52 -1.22
C VAL A 62 2.65 -14.45 -0.75
N GLU A 63 2.80 -15.57 -1.43
CA GLU A 63 3.85 -16.52 -1.08
C GLU A 63 5.23 -15.94 -1.35
N PRO A 64 6.17 -16.00 -0.38
CA PRO A 64 7.56 -15.58 -0.60
C PRO A 64 8.23 -16.27 -1.78
N LYS A 65 7.77 -17.47 -2.12
CA LYS A 65 8.26 -18.26 -3.26
C LYS A 65 7.94 -17.57 -4.59
N ASP A 66 6.73 -17.04 -4.75
CA ASP A 66 6.30 -16.38 -5.99
C ASP A 66 7.10 -15.09 -6.22
N VAL A 67 7.27 -14.29 -5.15
CA VAL A 67 8.12 -13.08 -5.22
C VAL A 67 9.57 -13.43 -5.53
N LYS A 68 10.09 -14.51 -4.95
CA LYS A 68 11.45 -14.99 -5.21
C LYS A 68 11.61 -15.41 -6.67
N GLU A 69 10.65 -16.15 -7.21
CA GLU A 69 10.66 -16.60 -8.60
C GLU A 69 10.62 -15.41 -9.57
N TYR A 70 9.70 -14.48 -9.34
CA TYR A 70 9.57 -13.25 -10.11
C TYR A 70 10.89 -12.45 -10.12
N VAL A 71 11.47 -12.18 -8.94
CA VAL A 71 12.71 -11.43 -8.81
C VAL A 71 13.86 -12.17 -9.47
N SER A 72 13.97 -13.47 -9.26
CA SER A 72 15.03 -14.28 -9.87
C SER A 72 14.96 -14.21 -11.41
N LYS A 73 13.76 -14.31 -12.00
CA LYS A 73 13.54 -14.17 -13.43
C LYS A 73 13.91 -12.76 -13.93
N LYS A 74 13.57 -11.73 -13.16
CA LYS A 74 13.82 -10.33 -13.52
C LYS A 74 15.31 -9.95 -13.51
N ILE A 75 16.08 -10.51 -12.56
CA ILE A 75 17.53 -10.25 -12.45
C ILE A 75 18.38 -11.19 -13.31
N THR A 76 17.81 -12.24 -13.89
CA THR A 76 18.53 -13.17 -14.75
C THR A 76 18.74 -12.56 -16.15
N GLY A 77 19.91 -12.85 -16.75
CA GLY A 77 20.25 -12.44 -18.12
C GLY A 77 21.08 -11.18 -18.20
N TYR A 78 21.15 -10.62 -19.41
CA TYR A 78 21.98 -9.46 -19.72
C TYR A 78 21.15 -8.29 -20.23
N LYS A 79 21.55 -7.09 -19.88
CA LYS A 79 21.06 -5.84 -20.46
C LYS A 79 22.01 -5.41 -21.56
N TYR A 80 21.49 -5.16 -22.79
CA TYR A 80 22.29 -4.79 -23.97
C TYR A 80 23.42 -5.80 -24.28
N PHE A 81 23.21 -7.10 -24.04
CA PHE A 81 24.18 -8.19 -24.26
C PHE A 81 25.48 -8.12 -23.46
N LEU A 82 25.77 -7.02 -22.78
CA LEU A 82 27.06 -6.75 -22.13
C LEU A 82 26.99 -6.73 -20.60
N ILE A 83 25.94 -6.15 -20.04
CA ILE A 83 25.83 -5.88 -18.60
C ILE A 83 24.94 -6.95 -17.94
N PRO A 84 25.47 -7.74 -16.99
CA PRO A 84 24.65 -8.70 -16.25
C PRO A 84 23.59 -7.96 -15.42
N ARG A 85 22.33 -8.41 -15.48
CA ARG A 85 21.22 -7.81 -14.72
C ARG A 85 21.36 -8.06 -13.22
N ASP A 86 22.01 -9.13 -12.82
CA ASP A 86 22.32 -9.50 -11.43
C ASP A 86 23.53 -8.77 -10.84
N SER A 87 24.07 -7.77 -11.55
CA SER A 87 25.18 -6.97 -11.05
C SER A 87 24.76 -6.11 -9.87
N LEU A 88 25.51 -6.21 -8.75
CA LEU A 88 25.32 -5.38 -7.56
C LEU A 88 25.47 -3.88 -7.85
N ILE A 89 26.28 -3.51 -8.86
CA ILE A 89 26.56 -2.12 -9.21
C ILE A 89 25.36 -1.51 -9.95
N PHE A 90 24.78 -2.24 -10.92
CA PHE A 90 23.73 -1.71 -11.80
C PHE A 90 22.32 -1.96 -11.34
N LEU A 91 22.09 -2.86 -10.37
CA LEU A 91 20.77 -3.08 -9.81
C LEU A 91 20.32 -1.84 -9.02
N LYS A 92 19.35 -1.11 -9.55
CA LYS A 92 18.70 0.01 -8.85
C LYS A 92 17.63 -0.54 -7.90
N LYS A 93 17.86 -0.40 -6.58
CA LYS A 93 16.95 -0.87 -5.52
C LYS A 93 15.52 -0.37 -5.73
N GLN A 94 15.35 0.92 -6.01
CA GLN A 94 14.04 1.53 -6.16
C GLN A 94 13.25 0.98 -7.35
N ASN A 95 13.92 0.73 -8.48
CA ASN A 95 13.26 0.15 -9.65
C ASN A 95 12.75 -1.26 -9.34
N LEU A 96 13.56 -2.07 -8.63
CA LEU A 96 13.16 -3.42 -8.23
C LEU A 96 11.96 -3.38 -7.27
N ILE A 97 11.95 -2.47 -6.31
CA ILE A 97 10.82 -2.26 -5.40
C ILE A 97 9.56 -1.90 -6.18
N ASN A 98 9.65 -0.93 -7.09
CA ASN A 98 8.52 -0.51 -7.91
C ASN A 98 7.99 -1.66 -8.80
N ASP A 99 8.90 -2.43 -9.41
CA ASP A 99 8.54 -3.60 -10.22
C ASP A 99 7.79 -4.66 -9.39
N ILE A 100 8.24 -4.92 -8.14
CA ILE A 100 7.57 -5.87 -7.25
C ILE A 100 6.20 -5.33 -6.82
N PHE A 101 6.06 -4.03 -6.51
CA PHE A 101 4.75 -3.44 -6.18
C PHE A 101 3.76 -3.50 -7.36
N GLN A 102 4.24 -3.35 -8.59
CA GLN A 102 3.38 -3.48 -9.77
C GLN A 102 2.86 -4.90 -9.97
N GLU A 103 3.70 -5.91 -9.75
CA GLU A 103 3.34 -7.31 -9.89
C GLU A 103 2.50 -7.82 -8.71
N PHE A 104 2.83 -7.35 -7.50
CA PHE A 104 2.17 -7.76 -6.26
C PHE A 104 1.55 -6.55 -5.55
N PRO A 105 0.42 -6.01 -6.04
CA PRO A 105 -0.19 -4.78 -5.51
C PRO A 105 -0.72 -4.92 -4.07
N ARG A 106 -0.83 -6.15 -3.57
CA ARG A 106 -1.23 -6.44 -2.18
C ARG A 106 -0.18 -6.11 -1.14
N LEU A 107 1.09 -6.00 -1.53
CA LEU A 107 2.15 -5.70 -0.59
C LEU A 107 2.06 -4.26 -0.08
N SER A 108 2.25 -4.06 1.22
CA SER A 108 2.26 -2.73 1.86
C SER A 108 3.66 -2.16 1.98
N SER A 109 4.64 -3.01 2.23
CA SER A 109 6.02 -2.61 2.30
C SER A 109 6.96 -3.65 1.72
N ILE A 110 8.06 -3.16 1.13
CA ILE A 110 9.11 -3.99 0.57
C ILE A 110 10.43 -3.38 0.99
N THR A 111 11.22 -4.14 1.73
CA THR A 111 12.58 -3.77 2.10
C THR A 111 13.56 -4.63 1.34
N VAL A 112 14.47 -4.00 0.58
CA VAL A 112 15.51 -4.69 -0.21
C VAL A 112 16.87 -4.35 0.35
N GLN A 113 17.61 -5.37 0.76
CA GLN A 113 19.01 -5.26 1.18
C GLN A 113 19.91 -5.91 0.12
N LYS A 114 20.75 -5.08 -0.49
CA LYS A 114 21.69 -5.52 -1.52
C LYS A 114 22.91 -6.19 -0.90
N GLY A 115 23.31 -7.31 -1.48
CA GLY A 115 24.50 -8.05 -1.13
C GLY A 115 24.71 -9.20 -2.10
N LYS A 116 25.73 -10.04 -1.89
CA LYS A 116 25.89 -11.32 -2.63
C LYS A 116 24.62 -12.18 -2.50
N LYS A 117 23.95 -12.09 -1.35
CA LYS A 117 22.59 -12.57 -1.11
C LYS A 117 21.68 -11.35 -1.11
N LEU A 118 20.76 -11.28 -2.07
CA LEU A 118 19.71 -10.26 -2.12
C LEU A 118 18.62 -10.64 -1.13
N ASN A 119 18.53 -9.91 -0.01
CA ASN A 119 17.50 -10.15 0.99
C ASN A 119 16.34 -9.20 0.74
N ILE A 120 15.13 -9.75 0.58
CA ILE A 120 13.89 -9.02 0.38
C ILE A 120 12.98 -9.38 1.54
N VAL A 121 12.50 -8.38 2.26
CA VAL A 121 11.48 -8.55 3.27
C VAL A 121 10.22 -7.92 2.73
N ILE A 122 9.16 -8.72 2.60
CA ILE A 122 7.85 -8.28 2.18
C ILE A 122 6.92 -8.26 3.38
N SER A 123 6.02 -7.30 3.41
CA SER A 123 4.96 -7.20 4.40
C SER A 123 3.64 -6.92 3.69
N GLU A 124 2.63 -7.68 4.03
CA GLU A 124 1.26 -7.37 3.66
C GLU A 124 0.62 -6.51 4.74
N PRO A 125 -0.32 -5.64 4.37
CA PRO A 125 -1.06 -4.89 5.36
C PRO A 125 -1.96 -5.84 6.15
N ILE A 126 -2.02 -5.63 7.43
CA ILE A 126 -3.08 -6.21 8.26
C ILE A 126 -4.34 -5.39 7.97
N PHE A 127 -5.27 -5.98 7.24
CA PHE A 127 -6.59 -5.38 7.06
C PHE A 127 -7.38 -5.56 8.35
N LYS A 128 -7.80 -4.46 8.96
CA LYS A 128 -8.61 -4.46 10.18
C LYS A 128 -10.05 -4.01 9.91
N ASN A 129 -10.30 -3.48 8.72
CA ASN A 129 -11.57 -2.88 8.37
C ASN A 129 -12.04 -3.35 6.98
N LEU A 130 -13.35 -3.36 6.81
CA LEU A 130 -14.02 -3.49 5.52
C LEU A 130 -14.64 -2.15 5.14
N TYR A 131 -14.69 -1.86 3.85
CA TYR A 131 -15.53 -0.83 3.30
C TYR A 131 -16.48 -1.46 2.29
N CYS A 132 -17.77 -1.29 2.48
CA CYS A 132 -18.81 -1.86 1.65
C CYS A 132 -19.71 -0.75 1.07
N THR A 133 -20.11 -0.91 -0.18
CA THR A 133 -21.15 -0.07 -0.77
C THR A 133 -22.51 -0.64 -0.42
N LEU A 134 -23.44 0.19 0.02
CA LEU A 134 -24.84 -0.22 0.14
C LEU A 134 -25.52 -0.06 -1.21
N ASP A 135 -26.25 -1.08 -1.61
CA ASP A 135 -27.13 -1.03 -2.77
C ASP A 135 -28.28 -0.08 -2.48
N PRO A 136 -28.54 0.94 -3.31
CA PRO A 136 -29.56 1.95 -3.04
C PRO A 136 -30.97 1.39 -2.98
N ASP A 137 -31.26 0.35 -3.74
CA ASP A 137 -32.61 -0.19 -3.88
C ASP A 137 -32.93 -1.22 -2.79
N SER A 138 -31.97 -2.07 -2.46
CA SER A 138 -32.16 -3.15 -1.49
C SER A 138 -31.66 -2.83 -0.09
N GLY A 139 -30.77 -1.82 0.06
CA GLY A 139 -30.10 -1.49 1.32
C GLY A 139 -29.09 -2.55 1.78
N PHE A 140 -28.86 -3.63 1.00
CA PHE A 140 -27.89 -4.65 1.33
C PHE A 140 -26.46 -4.23 0.99
N PRO A 141 -25.44 -4.74 1.71
CA PRO A 141 -24.08 -4.57 1.32
C PRO A 141 -23.81 -5.18 -0.07
N GLY A 142 -23.34 -4.36 -1.01
CA GLY A 142 -22.89 -4.76 -2.32
C GLY A 142 -21.42 -5.20 -2.32
N GLY A 143 -20.60 -4.61 -3.19
CA GLY A 143 -19.17 -4.89 -3.24
C GLY A 143 -18.42 -4.39 -2.02
N CYS A 144 -17.67 -5.29 -1.35
CA CYS A 144 -16.81 -4.92 -0.24
C CYS A 144 -15.34 -4.98 -0.62
N VAL A 145 -14.54 -4.10 -0.04
CA VAL A 145 -13.07 -4.10 -0.14
C VAL A 145 -12.46 -4.16 1.26
N LEU A 146 -11.34 -4.85 1.35
CA LEU A 146 -10.46 -4.79 2.51
C LEU A 146 -9.79 -3.43 2.56
N MET A 147 -9.86 -2.75 3.70
CA MET A 147 -9.35 -1.40 3.88
C MET A 147 -8.15 -1.38 4.81
N HIS A 148 -7.11 -0.66 4.40
CA HIS A 148 -5.94 -0.37 5.21
C HIS A 148 -6.26 0.57 6.37
N GLU A 149 -5.40 0.62 7.39
CA GLU A 149 -5.52 1.57 8.51
C GLU A 149 -5.49 3.04 8.07
N ASN A 150 -4.87 3.34 6.92
CA ASN A 150 -4.85 4.68 6.35
C ASN A 150 -6.07 5.00 5.45
N GLY A 151 -7.08 4.16 5.46
CA GLY A 151 -8.33 4.35 4.73
C GLY A 151 -8.29 4.05 3.23
N LYS A 152 -7.18 3.49 2.73
CA LYS A 152 -7.10 3.09 1.31
C LYS A 152 -7.75 1.73 1.09
N ALA A 153 -8.52 1.61 0.01
CA ALA A 153 -9.01 0.34 -0.49
C ALA A 153 -7.85 -0.52 -0.98
N GLY A 154 -7.62 -1.67 -0.36
CA GLY A 154 -6.48 -2.55 -0.65
C GLY A 154 -6.79 -3.65 -1.65
N SER A 155 -7.81 -4.44 -1.40
CA SER A 155 -8.22 -5.55 -2.27
C SER A 155 -9.71 -5.84 -2.13
N ILE A 156 -10.28 -6.49 -3.12
CA ILE A 156 -11.67 -6.97 -3.05
C ILE A 156 -11.77 -7.97 -1.89
N ALA A 157 -12.75 -7.77 -1.02
CA ALA A 157 -13.01 -8.69 0.07
C ALA A 157 -13.57 -10.02 -0.47
N PRO A 158 -13.07 -11.17 -0.04
CA PRO A 158 -13.69 -12.44 -0.38
C PRO A 158 -15.10 -12.49 0.20
N ARG A 159 -16.04 -13.08 -0.55
CA ARG A 159 -17.47 -13.17 -0.14
C ARG A 159 -17.73 -13.88 1.19
N TYR A 160 -16.75 -14.59 1.72
CA TYR A 160 -16.84 -15.42 2.94
C TYR A 160 -15.69 -15.13 3.92
N SER A 161 -15.35 -13.87 4.17
CA SER A 161 -14.40 -13.58 5.25
C SER A 161 -15.16 -13.58 6.58
N TYR A 162 -15.06 -14.69 7.31
CA TYR A 162 -15.53 -14.81 8.70
C TYR A 162 -14.64 -14.06 9.71
N ALA A 163 -13.70 -13.26 9.26
CA ALA A 163 -12.92 -12.44 10.17
C ALA A 163 -13.83 -11.34 10.72
N PRO A 164 -13.83 -11.10 12.04
CA PRO A 164 -14.59 -10.03 12.67
C PRO A 164 -13.92 -8.69 12.34
N LEU A 165 -14.04 -8.27 11.08
CA LEU A 165 -13.54 -6.99 10.64
C LEU A 165 -14.63 -5.96 10.81
N PHE A 166 -14.27 -4.85 11.45
CA PHE A 166 -15.17 -3.70 11.55
C PHE A 166 -15.50 -3.17 10.16
N SER A 167 -16.78 -2.95 9.90
CA SER A 167 -17.26 -2.63 8.56
C SER A 167 -17.76 -1.20 8.46
N PHE A 168 -17.28 -0.47 7.46
CA PHE A 168 -17.79 0.83 7.07
C PHE A 168 -18.70 0.68 5.86
N TYR A 169 -19.86 1.32 5.90
CA TYR A 169 -20.86 1.26 4.85
C TYR A 169 -21.18 2.67 4.34
N SER A 170 -21.35 2.82 3.03
CA SER A 170 -21.77 4.07 2.42
C SER A 170 -22.62 3.80 1.19
N SER A 171 -23.66 4.61 0.97
CA SER A 171 -24.45 4.56 -0.26
C SER A 171 -23.76 5.34 -1.39
N GLY A 172 -23.66 4.74 -2.56
CA GLY A 172 -23.39 5.46 -3.81
C GLY A 172 -21.94 5.58 -4.27
N ILE A 173 -20.93 5.15 -3.50
CA ILE A 173 -19.53 5.22 -3.94
C ILE A 173 -18.94 3.81 -4.03
N ASN A 174 -18.75 3.33 -5.26
CA ASN A 174 -18.00 2.09 -5.46
C ASN A 174 -16.51 2.32 -5.17
N PRO A 175 -15.91 1.54 -4.28
CA PRO A 175 -14.51 1.73 -3.91
C PRO A 175 -13.59 1.38 -5.08
N ILE A 176 -12.70 2.31 -5.41
CA ILE A 176 -11.62 2.06 -6.39
C ILE A 176 -10.38 1.62 -5.62
N LEU A 177 -9.80 0.48 -6.00
CA LEU A 177 -8.59 -0.03 -5.35
C LEU A 177 -7.45 0.98 -5.43
N GLY A 178 -6.75 1.15 -4.31
CA GLY A 178 -5.64 2.09 -4.17
C GLY A 178 -6.05 3.53 -3.82
N THR A 179 -7.36 3.86 -3.84
CA THR A 179 -7.84 5.19 -3.43
C THR A 179 -8.23 5.22 -1.96
N VAL A 180 -8.24 6.40 -1.37
CA VAL A 180 -8.74 6.61 0.00
C VAL A 180 -10.26 6.63 -0.06
N VAL A 181 -10.91 5.67 0.61
CA VAL A 181 -12.37 5.54 0.70
C VAL A 181 -12.91 6.09 2.03
N VAL A 182 -12.10 6.05 3.09
CA VAL A 182 -12.39 6.69 4.38
C VAL A 182 -11.16 7.46 4.83
N HIS A 183 -11.32 8.72 5.23
CA HIS A 183 -10.18 9.51 5.69
C HIS A 183 -9.62 8.94 7.01
N PRO A 184 -8.28 8.92 7.24
CA PRO A 184 -7.68 8.34 8.45
C PRO A 184 -8.24 8.89 9.76
N ASN A 185 -8.47 10.21 9.84
CA ASN A 185 -9.04 10.84 11.04
C ASN A 185 -10.47 10.36 11.30
N GLU A 186 -11.21 10.05 10.26
CA GLU A 186 -12.56 9.52 10.34
C GLU A 186 -12.57 8.08 10.84
N ILE A 187 -11.61 7.27 10.43
CA ILE A 187 -11.43 5.92 10.97
C ILE A 187 -11.17 6.00 12.47
N ILE A 188 -10.28 6.89 12.90
CA ILE A 188 -9.97 7.09 14.33
C ILE A 188 -11.22 7.52 15.08
N ARG A 189 -11.99 8.49 14.57
CA ARG A 189 -13.24 8.96 15.16
C ARG A 189 -14.23 7.81 15.35
N VAL A 190 -14.52 7.08 14.29
CA VAL A 190 -15.50 5.98 14.30
C VAL A 190 -15.07 4.83 15.19
N ARG A 191 -13.77 4.48 15.19
CA ARG A 191 -13.25 3.43 16.09
C ARG A 191 -13.29 3.86 17.56
N THR A 192 -13.18 5.15 17.86
CA THR A 192 -13.37 5.67 19.22
C THR A 192 -14.86 5.65 19.62
N LEU A 193 -15.78 5.99 18.68
CA LEU A 193 -17.21 5.83 18.89
C LEU A 193 -17.60 4.38 19.17
N GLU A 194 -17.06 3.44 18.39
CA GLU A 194 -17.25 2.01 18.63
C GLU A 194 -16.80 1.62 20.05
N ALA A 195 -15.60 2.02 20.45
CA ALA A 195 -15.05 1.71 21.77
C ALA A 195 -15.94 2.26 22.90
N GLU A 196 -16.50 3.46 22.73
CA GLU A 196 -17.46 4.02 23.69
C GLU A 196 -18.74 3.20 23.76
N VAL A 197 -19.34 2.80 22.62
CA VAL A 197 -20.56 1.97 22.59
C VAL A 197 -20.30 0.60 23.22
N VAL A 198 -19.16 -0.02 22.89
CA VAL A 198 -18.75 -1.31 23.47
C VAL A 198 -18.53 -1.20 25.00
N SER A 199 -18.06 -0.05 25.49
CA SER A 199 -17.87 0.17 26.94
C SER A 199 -19.18 0.10 27.75
N TYR A 200 -20.33 0.32 27.09
CA TYR A 200 -21.66 0.13 27.67
C TYR A 200 -22.19 -1.31 27.52
N GLY A 201 -21.39 -2.25 27.00
CA GLY A 201 -21.80 -3.66 26.83
C GLY A 201 -22.51 -3.97 25.52
N MET A 202 -22.57 -3.03 24.57
CA MET A 202 -23.23 -3.21 23.28
C MET A 202 -22.19 -3.59 22.22
N PRO A 203 -22.23 -4.81 21.67
CA PRO A 203 -21.33 -5.22 20.61
C PRO A 203 -21.63 -4.45 19.30
N VAL A 204 -20.60 -3.95 18.64
CA VAL A 204 -20.75 -3.17 17.40
C VAL A 204 -20.32 -3.99 16.20
N TYR A 205 -21.18 -4.04 15.18
CA TYR A 205 -20.95 -4.70 13.91
C TYR A 205 -20.29 -3.78 12.88
N GLY A 206 -20.71 -2.51 12.81
CA GLY A 206 -20.20 -1.57 11.82
C GLY A 206 -20.80 -0.18 11.90
N TYR A 207 -20.47 0.63 10.89
CA TYR A 207 -20.84 2.03 10.81
C TYR A 207 -21.33 2.40 9.41
N ILE A 208 -22.49 3.06 9.32
CA ILE A 208 -23.08 3.53 8.05
C ILE A 208 -22.97 5.03 7.97
N TYR A 209 -22.38 5.52 6.90
CA TYR A 209 -22.41 6.94 6.52
C TYR A 209 -23.73 7.26 5.83
N GLY A 210 -24.53 8.14 6.42
CA GLY A 210 -25.78 8.60 5.88
C GLY A 210 -25.75 10.05 5.41
N GLN A 211 -26.90 10.51 4.90
CA GLN A 211 -27.08 11.92 4.54
C GLN A 211 -27.66 12.69 5.73
N GLY A 212 -26.82 13.45 6.43
CA GLY A 212 -27.20 14.25 7.60
C GLY A 212 -27.16 13.50 8.93
N TYR A 213 -27.18 12.19 8.95
CA TYR A 213 -26.99 11.39 10.14
C TYR A 213 -26.25 10.09 9.79
N ASP A 214 -25.56 9.54 10.76
CA ASP A 214 -24.85 8.28 10.64
C ASP A 214 -25.50 7.22 11.54
N GLU A 215 -25.25 5.94 11.26
CA GLU A 215 -25.80 4.84 12.05
C GLU A 215 -24.67 3.91 12.52
N ILE A 216 -24.69 3.55 13.79
CA ILE A 216 -23.85 2.49 14.37
C ILE A 216 -24.70 1.23 14.40
N LEU A 217 -24.24 0.18 13.74
CA LEU A 217 -24.89 -1.13 13.72
C LEU A 217 -24.45 -1.95 14.93
N LEU A 218 -25.40 -2.49 15.66
CA LEU A 218 -25.14 -3.36 16.81
C LEU A 218 -25.18 -4.83 16.38
N ASP A 219 -24.26 -5.63 16.89
CA ASP A 219 -24.13 -7.04 16.53
C ASP A 219 -25.06 -7.91 17.41
N THR A 220 -26.08 -8.48 16.80
CA THR A 220 -26.98 -9.46 17.42
C THR A 220 -26.84 -10.86 16.81
N GLY A 221 -25.91 -11.03 15.84
CA GLY A 221 -25.80 -12.25 15.06
C GLY A 221 -26.89 -12.42 13.99
N GLU A 222 -27.80 -11.45 13.84
CA GLU A 222 -28.83 -11.44 12.83
C GLU A 222 -28.34 -10.98 11.45
N SER A 223 -29.21 -11.06 10.45
CA SER A 223 -28.91 -10.54 9.11
C SER A 223 -28.78 -9.01 9.14
N PHE A 224 -27.98 -8.46 8.22
CA PHE A 224 -27.61 -7.03 8.15
C PHE A 224 -28.81 -6.06 8.27
N LEU A 225 -29.94 -6.36 7.60
CA LEU A 225 -31.13 -5.50 7.63
C LEU A 225 -31.85 -5.52 8.97
N LEU A 226 -31.67 -6.58 9.75
CA LEU A 226 -32.25 -6.75 11.07
C LEU A 226 -31.34 -6.29 12.22
N LEU A 227 -30.12 -5.79 11.92
CA LEU A 227 -29.26 -5.28 12.97
C LEU A 227 -29.86 -4.01 13.61
N PRO A 228 -29.91 -3.92 14.94
CA PRO A 228 -30.32 -2.71 15.64
C PRO A 228 -29.34 -1.56 15.33
N ARG A 229 -29.87 -0.35 15.38
CA ARG A 229 -29.10 0.84 14.97
C ARG A 229 -29.13 1.92 16.04
N ILE A 230 -27.99 2.56 16.25
CA ILE A 230 -27.88 3.84 16.97
C ILE A 230 -27.71 4.95 15.94
N ARG A 231 -28.68 5.87 15.87
CA ARG A 231 -28.65 7.02 14.98
C ARG A 231 -28.01 8.21 15.67
N ILE A 232 -27.03 8.82 15.00
CA ILE A 232 -26.30 10.00 15.51
C ILE A 232 -26.21 11.06 14.41
N LEU A 233 -25.97 12.31 14.77
CA LEU A 233 -25.65 13.33 13.79
C LEU A 233 -24.32 13.01 13.11
N SER A 234 -24.23 13.30 11.80
CA SER A 234 -22.96 13.11 11.09
C SER A 234 -21.89 13.99 11.70
N GLY A 235 -20.70 13.40 11.93
CA GLY A 235 -19.58 14.10 12.57
C GLY A 235 -19.64 14.20 14.09
N THR A 236 -20.63 13.55 14.76
CA THR A 236 -20.68 13.46 16.23
C THR A 236 -19.35 13.03 16.82
N LYS A 237 -18.91 13.74 17.85
CA LYS A 237 -17.68 13.42 18.57
C LYS A 237 -17.89 12.30 19.60
N PRO A 238 -16.85 11.51 19.91
CA PRO A 238 -16.96 10.44 20.90
C PRO A 238 -17.45 10.91 22.28
N GLU A 239 -17.04 12.09 22.73
CA GLU A 239 -17.45 12.66 24.01
C GLU A 239 -18.95 12.98 24.06
N GLU A 240 -19.52 13.40 22.92
CA GLU A 240 -20.95 13.69 22.80
C GLU A 240 -21.78 12.41 22.89
N ILE A 241 -21.34 11.35 22.18
CA ILE A 241 -22.05 10.06 22.23
C ILE A 241 -21.97 9.44 23.62
N LYS A 242 -20.82 9.56 24.29
CA LYS A 242 -20.67 9.11 25.68
C LYS A 242 -21.68 9.76 26.61
N LYS A 243 -21.82 11.10 26.51
CA LYS A 243 -22.80 11.86 27.29
C LYS A 243 -24.23 11.39 27.01
N THR A 244 -24.60 11.28 25.72
CA THR A 244 -25.97 10.95 25.33
C THR A 244 -26.34 9.50 25.63
N LEU A 245 -25.39 8.55 25.43
CA LEU A 245 -25.58 7.15 25.85
C LEU A 245 -25.68 7.03 27.36
N GLY A 246 -24.89 7.81 28.11
CA GLY A 246 -25.00 7.86 29.56
C GLY A 246 -26.43 8.20 30.00
N VAL A 247 -27.00 9.25 29.43
CA VAL A 247 -28.43 9.61 29.69
C VAL A 247 -29.40 8.50 29.24
N ALA A 248 -29.13 7.89 28.06
CA ALA A 248 -30.00 6.82 27.54
C ALA A 248 -30.05 5.59 28.47
N VAL A 249 -28.93 5.21 29.07
CA VAL A 249 -28.89 4.04 29.99
C VAL A 249 -29.33 4.37 31.41
N GLU A 250 -29.59 5.63 31.77
CA GLU A 250 -30.27 6.00 33.02
C GLU A 250 -31.77 5.68 32.95
N ASP A 251 -32.38 5.73 31.76
CA ASP A 251 -33.74 5.28 31.56
C ASP A 251 -33.81 3.75 31.62
N ILE A 252 -34.57 3.21 32.60
CA ILE A 252 -34.66 1.79 32.87
C ILE A 252 -35.20 1.01 31.65
N ALA A 253 -36.16 1.58 30.91
CA ALA A 253 -36.75 0.93 29.75
C ALA A 253 -35.78 0.85 28.58
N VAL A 254 -35.05 1.94 28.33
CA VAL A 254 -34.00 2.02 27.29
C VAL A 254 -32.82 1.14 27.63
N LYS A 255 -32.34 1.18 28.88
CA LYS A 255 -31.27 0.31 29.38
C LYS A 255 -31.58 -1.16 29.16
N LYS A 256 -32.81 -1.60 29.54
CA LYS A 256 -33.22 -2.98 29.36
C LYS A 256 -33.20 -3.39 27.88
N LEU A 257 -33.67 -2.54 26.98
CA LEU A 257 -33.63 -2.80 25.55
C LEU A 257 -32.20 -2.90 25.01
N LEU A 258 -31.34 -1.95 25.39
CA LEU A 258 -29.96 -1.88 24.89
C LEU A 258 -29.05 -3.00 25.40
N LEU A 259 -29.29 -3.50 26.63
CA LEU A 259 -28.38 -4.46 27.28
C LEU A 259 -28.92 -5.89 27.36
N GLU A 260 -30.24 -6.06 27.40
CA GLU A 260 -30.87 -7.37 27.66
C GLU A 260 -31.73 -7.86 26.50
N ARG A 261 -32.27 -6.95 25.68
CA ARG A 261 -33.27 -7.26 24.63
C ARG A 261 -32.95 -6.53 23.34
N LEU A 262 -31.67 -6.58 22.95
CA LEU A 262 -31.19 -5.88 21.79
C LEU A 262 -31.84 -6.35 20.49
N ASP A 263 -32.23 -7.61 20.41
CA ASP A 263 -32.97 -8.24 19.32
C ASP A 263 -34.38 -7.67 19.09
N GLU A 264 -35.01 -7.08 20.12
CA GLU A 264 -36.28 -6.39 19.99
C GLU A 264 -36.17 -4.94 19.52
N LEU A 265 -34.97 -4.41 19.46
CA LEU A 265 -34.70 -3.03 19.09
C LEU A 265 -34.61 -2.90 17.58
N GLU A 266 -35.29 -1.92 16.99
CA GLU A 266 -35.06 -1.50 15.59
C GLU A 266 -34.01 -0.40 15.56
N TYR A 267 -34.20 0.68 16.32
CA TYR A 267 -33.22 1.73 16.48
C TYR A 267 -33.38 2.52 17.78
N VAL A 268 -32.26 3.15 18.18
CA VAL A 268 -32.23 4.26 19.15
C VAL A 268 -31.71 5.49 18.43
N ASP A 269 -32.42 6.60 18.56
CA ASP A 269 -32.08 7.88 17.94
C ASP A 269 -31.55 8.86 18.99
N LEU A 270 -30.28 9.19 18.88
CA LEU A 270 -29.55 10.08 19.79
C LEU A 270 -29.28 11.46 19.15
N ARG A 271 -29.97 11.80 18.07
CA ARG A 271 -29.77 13.07 17.37
C ARG A 271 -30.41 14.27 18.08
N PHE A 272 -31.29 14.02 19.02
CA PHE A 272 -32.03 15.05 19.74
C PHE A 272 -31.37 15.34 21.09
N ASP A 273 -30.99 16.59 21.33
CA ASP A 273 -30.31 16.96 22.57
C ASP A 273 -31.23 16.72 23.80
N GLY A 274 -30.72 15.95 24.76
CA GLY A 274 -31.43 15.62 25.97
C GLY A 274 -32.64 14.71 25.82
N GLN A 275 -32.89 14.14 24.63
CA GLN A 275 -34.01 13.21 24.38
C GLN A 275 -33.51 11.96 23.68
N VAL A 276 -33.98 10.82 24.13
CA VAL A 276 -33.71 9.52 23.50
C VAL A 276 -35.00 8.98 22.92
N VAL A 277 -35.03 8.80 21.62
CA VAL A 277 -36.16 8.21 20.90
C VAL A 277 -35.79 6.79 20.50
N TYR A 278 -36.63 5.85 20.70
CA TYR A 278 -36.39 4.46 20.29
C TYR A 278 -37.62 3.83 19.64
N LYS A 279 -37.36 2.86 18.78
CA LYS A 279 -38.38 2.05 18.13
C LYS A 279 -38.10 0.58 18.36
N ARG A 280 -39.14 -0.16 18.79
CA ARG A 280 -39.12 -1.62 18.85
C ARG A 280 -39.60 -2.19 17.53
N ARG A 281 -39.19 -3.40 17.25
CA ARG A 281 -39.74 -4.23 16.18
C ARG A 281 -41.11 -4.73 16.47
#